data_c62e0153303cd076e6bd19a749786c71
#
_entry.id   c62e0153303cd076e6bd19a749786c71
#
_cell.length_a   1.000
_cell.length_b   1.000
_cell.length_c   1.000
_cell.angle_alpha   90.00
_cell.angle_beta   90.00
_cell.angle_gamma   90.00
#
_symmetry.space_group_name_H-M   'P 1'
#
loop_
_entity.id
_entity.type
_entity.pdbx_description
1 polymer ?
#
loop_
_entity_poly.entity_id
_entity_poly.type
_entity_poly.pdbx_seq_one_letter_code
_entity_poly.pdbx_strand_id
1 'polypeptide(L)'
;MASKINKGEILAKFFDDGEYTALFADGAVSAACGYAAGQQAYAVYQNGEAVTVKDVEKNIKVLEMAAQTGCPVVTFYNSVGAKLAEGLDVLTATAKLNAAIAKVSGVVPQVAVVTGVCGGTSALNAASADVCVMAKDAELFFTAPFTSAAKGDKVADAGSAEAAAKAGVAAIVAESAAEAAEKAAHIVGLLPANNLTGPAIFEFEQPTAVLTAGAAPEKAAAALIDKDSAVELFAGFGKSVYTAFATIGGNAVGVVATGEQLCHNCVSKASRFVRLCDAFSVPVLTIVDTKGFVPSATDDIAGGIREAARLAATYADATTAKVALLAGKAVGPVYTALANADLKIAVNGCVVSALEPNAAVSVLYKSEIDASDNIIAATNAKAAAYTAEVCSAANAVACGAADMICDTANARASVVAAFELLSTKRAARLPKKHGNMAL
;
A
#
# COMPACT_ATOMS: atom_id res chain seq x y z
N MET A 1 17.58 13.63 -23.53
CA MET A 1 16.98 14.98 -23.33
C MET A 1 15.56 14.71 -22.89
N ALA A 2 15.24 14.89 -21.59
CA ALA A 2 13.86 14.80 -21.13
C ALA A 2 13.02 15.81 -21.91
N SER A 3 11.92 15.38 -22.50
CA SER A 3 11.01 16.28 -23.20
C SER A 3 10.55 17.34 -22.19
N LYS A 4 10.65 18.62 -22.55
CA LYS A 4 10.05 19.69 -21.73
C LYS A 4 8.54 19.53 -21.79
N ILE A 5 8.01 18.70 -20.90
CA ILE A 5 6.57 18.53 -20.77
C ILE A 5 6.02 19.84 -20.22
N ASN A 6 5.04 20.39 -20.90
CA ASN A 6 4.46 21.68 -20.55
C ASN A 6 3.63 21.53 -19.27
N LYS A 7 3.87 22.43 -18.28
CA LYS A 7 3.08 22.54 -17.05
C LYS A 7 1.57 22.48 -17.31
N GLY A 8 1.09 23.20 -18.32
CA GLY A 8 -0.33 23.25 -18.69
C GLY A 8 -0.87 21.88 -19.09
N GLU A 9 -0.10 21.06 -19.80
CA GLU A 9 -0.50 19.71 -20.18
C GLU A 9 -0.65 18.79 -18.96
N ILE A 10 0.31 18.81 -18.04
CA ILE A 10 0.27 17.95 -16.83
C ILE A 10 -0.87 18.36 -15.93
N LEU A 11 -1.06 19.65 -15.66
CA LEU A 11 -2.14 20.11 -14.81
C LEU A 11 -3.53 19.88 -15.45
N ALA A 12 -3.64 20.01 -16.79
CA ALA A 12 -4.87 19.69 -17.51
C ALA A 12 -5.22 18.20 -17.47
N LYS A 13 -4.23 17.31 -17.29
CA LYS A 13 -4.44 15.86 -17.09
C LYS A 13 -4.76 15.49 -15.65
N PHE A 14 -4.36 16.33 -14.72
CA PHE A 14 -4.64 16.12 -13.29
C PHE A 14 -6.00 16.67 -12.87
N PHE A 15 -6.36 17.89 -13.32
CA PHE A 15 -7.63 18.51 -12.98
C PHE A 15 -8.74 18.15 -13.97
N ASP A 16 -9.94 18.00 -13.45
CA ASP A 16 -11.13 17.70 -14.23
C ASP A 16 -11.37 18.79 -15.28
N ASP A 17 -11.68 18.37 -16.51
CA ASP A 17 -11.86 19.25 -17.68
C ASP A 17 -10.67 20.19 -17.97
N GLY A 18 -9.53 19.98 -17.31
CA GLY A 18 -8.35 20.83 -17.38
C GLY A 18 -8.52 22.18 -16.70
N GLU A 19 -9.57 22.35 -15.88
CA GLU A 19 -9.91 23.62 -15.23
C GLU A 19 -9.25 23.74 -13.83
N TYR A 20 -8.50 24.81 -13.62
CA TYR A 20 -7.88 25.09 -12.32
C TYR A 20 -7.63 26.58 -12.11
N THR A 21 -7.57 27.00 -10.85
CA THR A 21 -7.12 28.33 -10.45
C THR A 21 -5.63 28.30 -10.15
N ALA A 22 -4.85 29.12 -10.87
CA ALA A 22 -3.42 29.24 -10.63
C ALA A 22 -3.13 29.99 -9.33
N LEU A 23 -2.22 29.43 -8.54
CA LEU A 23 -1.66 30.00 -7.32
C LEU A 23 -0.14 30.06 -7.47
N PHE A 24 0.48 31.17 -7.01
CA PHE A 24 1.94 31.31 -7.04
C PHE A 24 2.56 30.97 -8.43
N ALA A 25 2.14 31.69 -9.47
CA ALA A 25 2.45 31.37 -10.85
C ALA A 25 3.93 31.50 -11.25
N ASP A 26 4.72 32.31 -10.53
CA ASP A 26 6.10 32.66 -10.86
C ASP A 26 7.14 31.79 -10.15
N GLY A 27 8.32 31.62 -10.74
CA GLY A 27 9.48 30.92 -10.20
C GLY A 27 9.56 29.45 -10.58
N ALA A 28 10.49 28.72 -9.95
CA ALA A 28 10.73 27.30 -10.18
C ALA A 28 9.59 26.41 -9.65
N VAL A 29 8.85 26.91 -8.67
CA VAL A 29 7.67 26.25 -8.09
C VAL A 29 6.45 27.13 -8.30
N SER A 30 5.38 26.52 -8.77
CA SER A 30 4.06 27.13 -8.89
C SER A 30 3.01 26.20 -8.27
N ALA A 31 1.82 26.69 -8.00
CA ALA A 31 0.73 25.91 -7.47
C ALA A 31 -0.58 26.20 -8.21
N ALA A 32 -1.54 25.30 -8.05
CA ALA A 32 -2.90 25.42 -8.54
C ALA A 32 -3.87 24.75 -7.58
N CYS A 33 -5.15 25.10 -7.68
CA CYS A 33 -6.24 24.39 -7.04
C CYS A 33 -7.40 24.22 -8.02
N GLY A 34 -8.10 23.11 -7.91
CA GLY A 34 -9.22 22.75 -8.78
C GLY A 34 -9.84 21.43 -8.31
N TYR A 35 -10.67 20.84 -9.13
CA TYR A 35 -11.23 19.52 -8.89
C TYR A 35 -10.38 18.45 -9.60
N ALA A 36 -10.13 17.34 -8.94
CA ALA A 36 -9.47 16.16 -9.50
C ALA A 36 -10.27 14.92 -9.11
N ALA A 37 -10.77 14.19 -10.10
CA ALA A 37 -11.68 13.07 -9.91
C ALA A 37 -12.86 13.41 -8.96
N GLY A 38 -13.46 14.58 -9.15
CA GLY A 38 -14.60 15.07 -8.37
C GLY A 38 -14.27 15.63 -6.98
N GLN A 39 -13.01 15.62 -6.55
CA GLN A 39 -12.58 16.18 -5.27
C GLN A 39 -11.76 17.46 -5.46
N GLN A 40 -11.99 18.46 -4.59
CA GLN A 40 -11.12 19.63 -4.56
C GLN A 40 -9.71 19.22 -4.09
N ALA A 41 -8.68 19.64 -4.84
CA ALA A 41 -7.29 19.30 -4.57
C ALA A 41 -6.35 20.47 -4.86
N TYR A 42 -5.18 20.44 -4.23
CA TYR A 42 -4.07 21.34 -4.52
C TYR A 42 -3.01 20.60 -5.34
N ALA A 43 -2.42 21.30 -6.30
CA ALA A 43 -1.25 20.85 -7.05
C ALA A 43 -0.08 21.80 -6.82
N VAL A 44 1.10 21.23 -6.53
CA VAL A 44 2.38 21.94 -6.53
C VAL A 44 3.19 21.43 -7.71
N TYR A 45 3.74 22.30 -8.53
CA TYR A 45 4.46 21.92 -9.74
C TYR A 45 5.87 22.53 -9.78
N GLN A 46 6.88 21.70 -10.02
CA GLN A 46 8.27 22.08 -10.26
C GLN A 46 8.57 22.04 -11.76
N ASN A 47 9.18 23.12 -12.30
CA ASN A 47 9.34 23.34 -13.74
C ASN A 47 10.68 22.87 -14.33
N GLY A 48 11.50 22.13 -13.57
CA GLY A 48 12.83 21.67 -13.98
C GLY A 48 13.99 22.58 -13.55
N GLU A 49 13.70 23.75 -13.00
CA GLU A 49 14.72 24.69 -12.54
C GLU A 49 15.16 24.40 -11.09
N ALA A 50 16.23 25.11 -10.68
CA ALA A 50 16.69 25.04 -9.29
C ALA A 50 15.72 25.76 -8.34
N VAL A 51 15.37 25.11 -7.26
CA VAL A 51 14.40 25.57 -6.27
C VAL A 51 15.03 26.58 -5.32
N THR A 52 14.43 27.75 -5.16
CA THR A 52 14.83 28.82 -4.24
C THR A 52 14.14 28.72 -2.89
N VAL A 53 14.60 29.49 -1.91
CA VAL A 53 13.92 29.64 -0.60
C VAL A 53 12.45 30.04 -0.77
N LYS A 54 12.18 31.01 -1.65
CA LYS A 54 10.81 31.46 -1.92
C LYS A 54 9.93 30.34 -2.52
N ASP A 55 10.51 29.51 -3.36
CA ASP A 55 9.79 28.38 -3.96
C ASP A 55 9.45 27.31 -2.92
N VAL A 56 10.36 27.06 -1.97
CA VAL A 56 10.10 26.17 -0.82
C VAL A 56 8.98 26.75 0.07
N GLU A 57 8.99 28.04 0.35
CA GLU A 57 7.95 28.73 1.13
C GLU A 57 6.56 28.62 0.47
N LYS A 58 6.46 28.69 -0.87
CA LYS A 58 5.20 28.45 -1.59
C LYS A 58 4.67 27.04 -1.36
N ASN A 59 5.55 26.03 -1.42
CA ASN A 59 5.14 24.65 -1.16
C ASN A 59 4.62 24.47 0.27
N ILE A 60 5.33 25.03 1.27
CA ILE A 60 4.89 25.03 2.68
C ILE A 60 3.51 25.69 2.79
N LYS A 61 3.33 26.82 2.13
CA LYS A 61 2.04 27.55 2.15
C LYS A 61 0.89 26.72 1.60
N VAL A 62 1.11 25.98 0.50
CA VAL A 62 0.10 25.08 -0.06
C VAL A 62 -0.25 23.96 0.92
N LEU A 63 0.75 23.34 1.57
CA LEU A 63 0.51 22.31 2.59
C LEU A 63 -0.32 22.84 3.76
N GLU A 64 -0.03 24.06 4.22
CA GLU A 64 -0.81 24.73 5.28
C GLU A 64 -2.26 24.99 4.83
N MET A 65 -2.46 25.49 3.62
CA MET A 65 -3.80 25.69 3.04
C MET A 65 -4.56 24.38 2.92
N ALA A 66 -3.92 23.34 2.44
CA ALA A 66 -4.50 22.01 2.30
C ALA A 66 -4.95 21.44 3.65
N ALA A 67 -4.11 21.56 4.68
CA ALA A 67 -4.46 21.12 6.04
C ALA A 67 -5.64 21.93 6.63
N GLN A 68 -5.73 23.23 6.31
CA GLN A 68 -6.82 24.09 6.77
C GLN A 68 -8.15 23.84 6.04
N THR A 69 -8.07 23.51 4.77
CA THR A 69 -9.26 23.26 3.92
C THR A 69 -9.68 21.79 3.89
N GLY A 70 -8.80 20.89 4.37
CA GLY A 70 -9.05 19.45 4.35
C GLY A 70 -9.01 18.85 2.93
N CYS A 71 -8.16 19.38 2.05
CA CYS A 71 -8.06 18.94 0.65
C CYS A 71 -6.74 18.24 0.37
N PRO A 72 -6.72 17.18 -0.47
CA PRO A 72 -5.49 16.50 -0.90
C PRO A 72 -4.47 17.42 -1.55
N VAL A 73 -3.18 17.05 -1.46
CA VAL A 73 -2.07 17.75 -2.12
C VAL A 73 -1.34 16.79 -3.04
N VAL A 74 -1.15 17.20 -4.30
CA VAL A 74 -0.32 16.49 -5.25
C VAL A 74 0.87 17.35 -5.63
N THR A 75 2.09 16.81 -5.41
CA THR A 75 3.33 17.53 -5.74
C THR A 75 4.00 16.87 -6.95
N PHE A 76 4.12 17.60 -8.04
CA PHE A 76 4.82 17.20 -9.25
C PHE A 76 6.29 17.59 -9.15
N TYR A 77 7.15 16.59 -8.98
CA TYR A 77 8.59 16.75 -8.81
C TYR A 77 9.32 16.72 -10.15
N ASN A 78 9.97 17.82 -10.46
CA ASN A 78 10.93 17.96 -11.55
C ASN A 78 11.83 19.14 -11.22
N SER A 79 13.05 18.89 -10.73
CA SER A 79 14.00 19.94 -10.36
C SER A 79 15.43 19.44 -10.43
N VAL A 80 16.33 20.30 -10.87
CA VAL A 80 17.78 20.05 -10.79
C VAL A 80 18.36 20.20 -9.38
N GLY A 81 17.49 20.45 -8.39
CA GLY A 81 17.86 20.56 -6.96
C GLY A 81 17.75 21.98 -6.42
N ALA A 82 18.35 22.21 -5.26
CA ALA A 82 18.35 23.50 -4.58
C ALA A 82 19.23 24.54 -5.31
N LYS A 83 18.84 25.81 -5.29
CA LYS A 83 19.62 26.90 -5.83
C LYS A 83 20.84 27.19 -4.95
N LEU A 84 21.98 26.62 -5.29
CA LEU A 84 23.20 26.64 -4.47
C LEU A 84 23.71 28.05 -4.13
N ALA A 85 23.36 29.06 -4.96
CA ALA A 85 23.71 30.45 -4.69
C ALA A 85 23.03 31.02 -3.41
N GLU A 86 21.97 30.40 -2.91
CA GLU A 86 21.29 30.77 -1.65
C GLU A 86 21.89 30.08 -0.41
N GLY A 87 22.93 29.26 -0.59
CA GLY A 87 23.73 28.69 0.48
C GLY A 87 22.91 27.89 1.50
N LEU A 88 23.09 28.22 2.78
CA LEU A 88 22.42 27.53 3.89
C LEU A 88 20.93 27.90 4.02
N ASP A 89 20.48 28.99 3.47
CA ASP A 89 19.09 29.44 3.60
C ASP A 89 18.14 28.47 2.90
N VAL A 90 18.50 27.99 1.70
CA VAL A 90 17.69 26.99 0.99
C VAL A 90 17.68 25.63 1.71
N LEU A 91 18.80 25.24 2.35
CA LEU A 91 18.86 24.04 3.17
C LEU A 91 17.93 24.14 4.38
N THR A 92 17.96 25.27 5.08
CA THR A 92 17.10 25.56 6.22
C THR A 92 15.61 25.59 5.82
N ALA A 93 15.29 26.21 4.70
CA ALA A 93 13.93 26.22 4.15
C ALA A 93 13.45 24.81 3.82
N THR A 94 14.28 23.97 3.23
CA THR A 94 13.93 22.58 2.90
C THR A 94 13.70 21.74 4.16
N ALA A 95 14.45 21.96 5.24
CA ALA A 95 14.18 21.31 6.52
C ALA A 95 12.80 21.70 7.09
N LYS A 96 12.37 22.95 6.93
CA LYS A 96 11.01 23.39 7.28
C LYS A 96 9.94 22.73 6.41
N LEU A 97 10.23 22.53 5.12
CA LEU A 97 9.32 21.80 4.22
C LEU A 97 9.13 20.33 4.67
N ASN A 98 10.21 19.65 5.03
CA ASN A 98 10.11 18.29 5.58
C ASN A 98 9.24 18.25 6.84
N ALA A 99 9.38 19.24 7.73
CA ALA A 99 8.55 19.34 8.92
C ALA A 99 7.06 19.61 8.56
N ALA A 100 6.78 20.41 7.54
CA ALA A 100 5.42 20.68 7.07
C ALA A 100 4.80 19.41 6.45
N ILE A 101 5.52 18.68 5.61
CA ILE A 101 5.09 17.39 5.04
C ILE A 101 4.73 16.41 6.17
N ALA A 102 5.61 16.25 7.16
CA ALA A 102 5.37 15.35 8.28
C ALA A 102 4.18 15.79 9.15
N LYS A 103 3.97 17.09 9.33
CA LYS A 103 2.84 17.65 10.10
C LYS A 103 1.49 17.39 9.42
N VAL A 104 1.45 17.38 8.09
CA VAL A 104 0.24 17.20 7.28
C VAL A 104 -0.02 15.72 7.00
N SER A 105 0.96 14.84 7.18
CA SER A 105 0.83 13.39 6.99
C SER A 105 -0.28 12.82 7.87
N GLY A 106 -1.21 12.07 7.25
CA GLY A 106 -2.39 11.52 7.90
C GLY A 106 -3.49 12.54 8.21
N VAL A 107 -3.35 13.81 7.80
CA VAL A 107 -4.42 14.83 7.86
C VAL A 107 -5.13 14.92 6.51
N VAL A 108 -4.38 15.12 5.44
CA VAL A 108 -4.87 15.07 4.06
C VAL A 108 -3.97 14.16 3.23
N PRO A 109 -4.48 13.49 2.20
CA PRO A 109 -3.65 12.69 1.29
C PRO A 109 -2.57 13.52 0.61
N GLN A 110 -1.35 13.02 0.61
CA GLN A 110 -0.20 13.59 -0.08
C GLN A 110 0.28 12.63 -1.17
N VAL A 111 0.17 13.03 -2.42
CA VAL A 111 0.64 12.24 -3.56
C VAL A 111 1.85 12.92 -4.20
N ALA A 112 2.96 12.20 -4.32
CA ALA A 112 4.12 12.62 -5.07
C ALA A 112 4.02 12.08 -6.50
N VAL A 113 4.28 12.95 -7.49
CA VAL A 113 4.35 12.57 -8.91
C VAL A 113 5.72 12.99 -9.44
N VAL A 114 6.59 12.04 -9.71
CA VAL A 114 7.92 12.31 -10.25
C VAL A 114 7.83 12.34 -11.77
N THR A 115 7.93 13.53 -12.36
CA THR A 115 7.76 13.77 -13.80
C THR A 115 9.06 14.06 -14.53
N GLY A 116 10.15 14.18 -13.80
CA GLY A 116 11.48 14.45 -14.34
C GLY A 116 12.54 14.11 -13.30
N VAL A 117 13.55 14.97 -13.14
CA VAL A 117 14.63 14.76 -12.18
C VAL A 117 14.13 15.04 -10.75
N CYS A 118 14.36 14.10 -9.85
CA CYS A 118 14.05 14.23 -8.42
C CYS A 118 15.24 13.73 -7.60
N GLY A 119 16.13 14.62 -7.22
CA GLY A 119 17.39 14.28 -6.55
C GLY A 119 17.52 14.85 -5.15
N GLY A 120 18.36 14.21 -4.31
CA GLY A 120 18.71 14.68 -2.97
C GLY A 120 17.50 14.84 -2.06
N THR A 121 17.31 16.03 -1.48
CA THR A 121 16.21 16.32 -0.54
C THR A 121 14.82 16.23 -1.18
N SER A 122 14.70 16.50 -2.50
CA SER A 122 13.44 16.32 -3.22
C SER A 122 13.03 14.83 -3.27
N ALA A 123 14.00 13.92 -3.39
CA ALA A 123 13.73 12.48 -3.32
C ALA A 123 13.24 12.04 -1.93
N LEU A 124 13.80 12.64 -0.85
CA LEU A 124 13.30 12.43 0.51
C LEU A 124 11.84 12.88 0.64
N ASN A 125 11.52 14.07 0.12
CA ASN A 125 10.16 14.62 0.16
C ASN A 125 9.18 13.76 -0.63
N ALA A 126 9.55 13.32 -1.83
CA ALA A 126 8.72 12.46 -2.67
C ALA A 126 8.47 11.09 -2.00
N ALA A 127 9.49 10.50 -1.36
CA ALA A 127 9.37 9.23 -0.64
C ALA A 127 8.56 9.34 0.67
N SER A 128 8.42 10.56 1.21
CA SER A 128 7.63 10.84 2.43
C SER A 128 6.13 10.98 2.15
N ALA A 129 5.71 11.08 0.90
CA ALA A 129 4.30 11.11 0.52
C ALA A 129 3.60 9.75 0.79
N ASP A 130 2.29 9.79 0.89
CA ASP A 130 1.47 8.59 1.09
C ASP A 130 1.58 7.64 -0.11
N VAL A 131 1.53 8.20 -1.33
CA VAL A 131 1.72 7.47 -2.59
C VAL A 131 2.70 8.22 -3.47
N CYS A 132 3.67 7.50 -4.06
CA CYS A 132 4.59 8.04 -5.05
C CYS A 132 4.31 7.40 -6.41
N VAL A 133 3.90 8.21 -7.38
CA VAL A 133 3.74 7.85 -8.79
C VAL A 133 4.93 8.37 -9.56
N MET A 134 5.51 7.57 -10.43
CA MET A 134 6.72 7.97 -11.17
C MET A 134 6.53 7.73 -12.67
N ALA A 135 6.83 8.73 -13.50
CA ALA A 135 6.91 8.53 -14.94
C ALA A 135 8.13 7.67 -15.27
N LYS A 136 8.02 6.82 -16.27
CA LYS A 136 9.03 5.82 -16.65
C LYS A 136 10.38 6.42 -17.02
N ASP A 137 10.36 7.61 -17.61
CA ASP A 137 11.53 8.37 -18.02
C ASP A 137 12.05 9.36 -16.95
N ALA A 138 11.42 9.38 -15.77
CA ALA A 138 11.84 10.20 -14.65
C ALA A 138 12.95 9.54 -13.83
N GLU A 139 13.67 10.33 -13.05
CA GLU A 139 14.79 9.89 -12.21
C GLU A 139 14.57 10.23 -10.74
N LEU A 140 14.84 9.28 -9.87
CA LEU A 140 14.73 9.44 -8.41
C LEU A 140 16.00 8.91 -7.73
N PHE A 141 16.75 9.77 -7.02
CA PHE A 141 18.01 9.39 -6.38
C PHE A 141 18.44 10.35 -5.25
N PHE A 142 19.20 9.88 -4.29
CA PHE A 142 19.94 10.74 -3.36
C PHE A 142 21.24 11.25 -3.97
N THR A 143 22.02 10.35 -4.55
CA THR A 143 23.28 10.68 -5.25
C THR A 143 23.06 10.43 -6.72
N ALA A 144 23.36 11.43 -7.54
CA ALA A 144 23.22 11.30 -8.98
C ALA A 144 24.01 10.08 -9.50
N PRO A 145 23.40 9.26 -10.40
CA PRO A 145 24.01 8.01 -10.87
C PRO A 145 25.43 8.17 -11.43
N PHE A 146 25.72 9.28 -12.12
CA PHE A 146 27.06 9.57 -12.64
C PHE A 146 28.09 9.80 -11.52
N THR A 147 27.67 10.32 -10.36
CA THR A 147 28.54 10.55 -9.20
C THR A 147 28.88 9.23 -8.51
N SER A 148 27.91 8.33 -8.34
CA SER A 148 28.13 6.98 -7.82
C SER A 148 29.05 6.18 -8.74
N ALA A 149 28.81 6.22 -10.05
CA ALA A 149 29.61 5.55 -11.05
C ALA A 149 31.07 6.03 -11.08
N ALA A 150 31.30 7.33 -10.88
CA ALA A 150 32.64 7.90 -10.77
C ALA A 150 33.40 7.39 -9.53
N LYS A 151 32.69 6.97 -8.49
CA LYS A 151 33.26 6.35 -7.27
C LYS A 151 33.38 4.83 -7.37
N GLY A 152 33.07 4.23 -8.52
CA GLY A 152 33.15 2.79 -8.75
C GLY A 152 31.86 2.01 -8.49
N ASP A 153 30.81 2.66 -7.98
CA ASP A 153 29.48 2.06 -7.76
C ASP A 153 28.63 2.24 -9.03
N LYS A 154 28.74 1.26 -9.94
CA LYS A 154 28.10 1.27 -11.25
C LYS A 154 26.89 0.33 -11.25
N VAL A 155 25.71 0.89 -11.06
CA VAL A 155 24.44 0.19 -11.20
C VAL A 155 23.74 0.68 -12.47
N ALA A 156 23.41 -0.22 -13.39
CA ALA A 156 22.97 0.12 -14.75
C ALA A 156 21.65 0.92 -14.79
N ASP A 157 20.73 0.62 -13.86
CA ASP A 157 19.39 1.23 -13.75
C ASP A 157 19.26 2.19 -12.55
N ALA A 158 20.40 2.63 -11.97
CA ALA A 158 20.41 3.53 -10.82
C ALA A 158 19.59 4.80 -11.10
N GLY A 159 18.67 5.11 -10.19
CA GLY A 159 17.77 6.26 -10.28
C GLY A 159 16.57 6.08 -11.21
N SER A 160 16.45 4.98 -11.94
CA SER A 160 15.30 4.74 -12.82
C SER A 160 14.00 4.49 -12.05
N ALA A 161 12.87 4.64 -12.74
CA ALA A 161 11.54 4.37 -12.18
C ALA A 161 11.40 2.89 -11.78
N GLU A 162 11.95 1.97 -12.56
CA GLU A 162 11.95 0.54 -12.26
C GLU A 162 12.79 0.22 -11.01
N ALA A 163 13.94 0.87 -10.83
CA ALA A 163 14.75 0.71 -9.62
C ALA A 163 14.00 1.25 -8.39
N ALA A 164 13.36 2.41 -8.50
CA ALA A 164 12.53 2.99 -7.45
C ALA A 164 11.32 2.10 -7.10
N ALA A 165 10.70 1.47 -8.10
CA ALA A 165 9.61 0.52 -7.87
C ALA A 165 10.09 -0.76 -7.18
N LYS A 166 11.22 -1.33 -7.59
CA LYS A 166 11.85 -2.51 -6.93
C LYS A 166 12.28 -2.21 -5.49
N ALA A 167 12.65 -0.96 -5.20
CA ALA A 167 12.99 -0.51 -3.86
C ALA A 167 11.76 -0.18 -2.98
N GLY A 168 10.53 -0.26 -3.52
CA GLY A 168 9.30 0.05 -2.80
C GLY A 168 9.09 1.54 -2.54
N VAL A 169 9.73 2.43 -3.29
CA VAL A 169 9.54 3.88 -3.22
C VAL A 169 8.45 4.30 -4.18
N ALA A 170 8.58 4.00 -5.48
CA ALA A 170 7.53 4.24 -6.45
C ALA A 170 6.43 3.18 -6.29
N ALA A 171 5.23 3.63 -5.94
CA ALA A 171 4.06 2.78 -5.83
C ALA A 171 3.50 2.41 -7.21
N ILE A 172 3.58 3.34 -8.16
CA ILE A 172 3.13 3.16 -9.55
C ILE A 172 4.19 3.73 -10.48
N VAL A 173 4.48 3.00 -11.57
CA VAL A 173 5.25 3.49 -12.71
C VAL A 173 4.27 3.69 -13.87
N ALA A 174 4.23 4.91 -14.41
CA ALA A 174 3.39 5.30 -15.54
C ALA A 174 4.26 5.46 -16.80
N GLU A 175 3.72 5.18 -17.97
CA GLU A 175 4.47 5.26 -19.25
C GLU A 175 4.88 6.71 -19.61
N SER A 176 4.18 7.71 -19.07
CA SER A 176 4.48 9.12 -19.27
C SER A 176 4.12 9.99 -18.07
N ALA A 177 4.63 11.22 -18.04
CA ALA A 177 4.25 12.20 -17.02
C ALA A 177 2.76 12.58 -17.08
N ALA A 178 2.15 12.57 -18.26
CA ALA A 178 0.71 12.81 -18.43
C ALA A 178 -0.11 11.68 -17.80
N GLU A 179 0.24 10.43 -18.08
CA GLU A 179 -0.40 9.27 -17.44
C GLU A 179 -0.16 9.25 -15.92
N ALA A 180 1.03 9.66 -15.46
CA ALA A 180 1.31 9.77 -14.03
C ALA A 180 0.38 10.78 -13.34
N ALA A 181 0.05 11.90 -14.01
CA ALA A 181 -0.91 12.87 -13.52
C ALA A 181 -2.34 12.31 -13.47
N GLU A 182 -2.78 11.60 -14.50
CA GLU A 182 -4.09 10.91 -14.53
C GLU A 182 -4.20 9.86 -13.41
N LYS A 183 -3.14 9.06 -13.20
CA LYS A 183 -3.11 8.08 -12.09
C LYS A 183 -3.15 8.76 -10.72
N ALA A 184 -2.48 9.89 -10.56
CA ALA A 184 -2.54 10.66 -9.32
C ALA A 184 -3.95 11.23 -9.06
N ALA A 185 -4.64 11.74 -10.08
CA ALA A 185 -6.02 12.19 -9.98
C ALA A 185 -6.95 11.03 -9.56
N HIS A 186 -6.77 9.85 -10.18
CA HIS A 186 -7.55 8.67 -9.83
C HIS A 186 -7.33 8.22 -8.36
N ILE A 187 -6.07 8.24 -7.88
CA ILE A 187 -5.76 7.95 -6.47
C ILE A 187 -6.43 8.97 -5.54
N VAL A 188 -6.40 10.25 -5.89
CA VAL A 188 -7.09 11.30 -5.13
C VAL A 188 -8.57 11.00 -5.03
N GLY A 189 -9.21 10.59 -6.13
CA GLY A 189 -10.63 10.23 -6.14
C GLY A 189 -10.99 9.00 -5.29
N LEU A 190 -10.09 8.03 -5.15
CA LEU A 190 -10.30 6.83 -4.33
C LEU A 190 -10.09 7.06 -2.84
N LEU A 191 -9.25 8.03 -2.47
CA LEU A 191 -9.00 8.38 -1.08
C LEU A 191 -10.02 9.40 -0.58
N PRO A 192 -10.41 9.37 0.72
CA PRO A 192 -11.15 10.48 1.33
C PRO A 192 -10.38 11.80 1.20
N ALA A 193 -11.09 12.91 1.12
CA ALA A 193 -10.45 14.22 1.03
C ALA A 193 -9.50 14.52 2.22
N ASN A 194 -9.85 13.99 3.39
CA ASN A 194 -9.05 14.11 4.62
C ASN A 194 -9.43 12.98 5.61
N ASN A 195 -8.75 12.93 6.73
CA ASN A 195 -8.94 11.91 7.76
C ASN A 195 -10.27 12.01 8.54
N LEU A 196 -11.08 13.02 8.30
CA LEU A 196 -12.39 13.22 8.92
C LEU A 196 -13.56 12.90 8.00
N THR A 197 -13.31 12.78 6.70
CA THR A 197 -14.31 12.44 5.69
C THR A 197 -14.37 10.93 5.46
N GLY A 198 -15.55 10.43 5.07
CA GLY A 198 -15.69 9.05 4.63
C GLY A 198 -15.17 8.83 3.20
N PRO A 199 -14.93 7.57 2.81
CA PRO A 199 -14.57 7.24 1.44
C PRO A 199 -15.68 7.60 0.46
N ALA A 200 -15.32 7.89 -0.79
CA ALA A 200 -16.26 8.16 -1.85
C ALA A 200 -17.04 6.88 -2.24
N ILE A 201 -18.25 7.08 -2.78
CA ILE A 201 -19.10 6.02 -3.30
C ILE A 201 -19.13 6.14 -4.82
N PHE A 202 -18.95 5.03 -5.51
CA PHE A 202 -18.87 4.95 -6.96
C PHE A 202 -20.00 4.11 -7.55
N GLU A 203 -20.35 4.36 -8.78
CA GLU A 203 -21.08 3.39 -9.59
C GLU A 203 -20.19 2.17 -9.83
N PHE A 204 -20.76 0.98 -9.86
CA PHE A 204 -19.98 -0.25 -9.96
C PHE A 204 -20.67 -1.32 -10.81
N GLU A 205 -19.84 -2.18 -11.38
CA GLU A 205 -20.24 -3.45 -11.98
C GLU A 205 -19.68 -4.61 -11.15
N GLN A 206 -20.49 -5.66 -11.02
CA GLN A 206 -20.03 -6.87 -10.33
C GLN A 206 -18.93 -7.59 -11.14
N PRO A 207 -17.94 -8.22 -10.47
CA PRO A 207 -16.95 -9.03 -11.15
C PRO A 207 -17.61 -10.25 -11.81
N THR A 208 -17.06 -10.66 -12.95
CA THR A 208 -17.42 -11.93 -13.61
C THR A 208 -16.57 -13.10 -13.09
N ALA A 209 -15.45 -12.79 -12.46
CA ALA A 209 -14.55 -13.79 -11.87
C ALA A 209 -15.16 -14.39 -10.61
N VAL A 210 -14.87 -15.68 -10.36
CA VAL A 210 -15.27 -16.39 -9.14
C VAL A 210 -14.01 -16.78 -8.39
N LEU A 211 -14.05 -16.67 -7.06
CA LEU A 211 -12.95 -17.06 -6.20
C LEU A 211 -12.66 -18.57 -6.36
N THR A 212 -11.40 -18.91 -6.57
CA THR A 212 -10.92 -20.29 -6.66
C THR A 212 -9.81 -20.53 -5.66
N ALA A 213 -9.78 -21.73 -5.07
CA ALA A 213 -8.73 -22.11 -4.14
C ALA A 213 -7.35 -22.08 -4.84
N GLY A 214 -6.34 -21.53 -4.17
CA GLY A 214 -4.98 -21.42 -4.69
C GLY A 214 -4.83 -20.41 -5.85
N ALA A 215 -5.80 -19.52 -6.05
CA ALA A 215 -5.69 -18.46 -7.04
C ALA A 215 -4.51 -17.52 -6.72
N ALA A 216 -3.86 -17.00 -7.76
CA ALA A 216 -2.87 -15.94 -7.58
C ALA A 216 -3.52 -14.72 -6.89
N PRO A 217 -2.76 -13.97 -6.06
CA PRO A 217 -3.32 -12.91 -5.21
C PRO A 217 -4.18 -11.88 -5.95
N GLU A 218 -3.74 -11.45 -7.13
CA GLU A 218 -4.47 -10.51 -7.99
C GLU A 218 -5.79 -11.10 -8.52
N LYS A 219 -5.82 -12.41 -8.82
CA LYS A 219 -7.03 -13.10 -9.28
C LYS A 219 -8.02 -13.33 -8.14
N ALA A 220 -7.51 -13.65 -6.96
CA ALA A 220 -8.35 -13.77 -5.77
C ALA A 220 -8.99 -12.42 -5.41
N ALA A 221 -8.25 -11.33 -5.51
CA ALA A 221 -8.76 -9.97 -5.35
C ALA A 221 -9.82 -9.64 -6.40
N ALA A 222 -9.54 -9.88 -7.69
CA ALA A 222 -10.44 -9.59 -8.80
C ALA A 222 -11.81 -10.31 -8.72
N ALA A 223 -11.87 -11.45 -8.02
CA ALA A 223 -13.12 -12.16 -7.78
C ALA A 223 -14.03 -11.51 -6.71
N LEU A 224 -13.49 -10.59 -5.92
CA LEU A 224 -14.17 -10.00 -4.76
C LEU A 224 -14.45 -8.52 -4.91
N ILE A 225 -13.61 -7.79 -5.62
CA ILE A 225 -13.75 -6.36 -5.89
C ILE A 225 -14.69 -6.10 -7.07
N ASP A 226 -15.10 -4.86 -7.24
CA ASP A 226 -15.89 -4.44 -8.40
C ASP A 226 -15.03 -4.50 -9.66
N LYS A 227 -15.66 -4.79 -10.79
CA LYS A 227 -14.99 -4.93 -12.07
C LYS A 227 -14.21 -3.66 -12.42
N ASP A 228 -12.96 -3.82 -12.86
CA ASP A 228 -12.06 -2.76 -13.34
C ASP A 228 -11.80 -1.62 -12.32
N SER A 229 -12.12 -1.82 -11.04
CA SER A 229 -11.93 -0.82 -9.98
C SER A 229 -10.52 -0.79 -9.36
N ALA A 230 -9.70 -1.78 -9.62
CA ALA A 230 -8.41 -1.94 -8.93
C ALA A 230 -7.35 -0.96 -9.40
N VAL A 231 -6.70 -0.29 -8.45
CA VAL A 231 -5.46 0.45 -8.64
C VAL A 231 -4.37 -0.23 -7.81
N GLU A 232 -3.58 -1.07 -8.45
CA GLU A 232 -2.49 -1.78 -7.78
C GLU A 232 -1.39 -0.82 -7.36
N LEU A 233 -0.92 -0.94 -6.12
CA LEU A 233 0.23 -0.23 -5.58
C LEU A 233 1.39 -1.18 -5.31
N PHE A 234 2.61 -0.71 -5.59
CA PHE A 234 3.85 -1.45 -5.32
C PHE A 234 3.96 -2.80 -6.05
N ALA A 235 3.47 -2.90 -7.28
CA ALA A 235 3.57 -4.13 -8.09
C ALA A 235 5.03 -4.63 -8.25
N GLY A 236 6.00 -3.72 -8.31
CA GLY A 236 7.44 -4.02 -8.43
C GLY A 236 8.10 -4.53 -7.14
N PHE A 237 7.46 -4.35 -5.97
CA PHE A 237 8.01 -4.63 -4.64
C PHE A 237 7.18 -5.68 -3.91
N GLY A 238 7.81 -6.61 -3.20
CA GLY A 238 7.10 -7.60 -2.39
C GLY A 238 6.05 -8.39 -3.17
N LYS A 239 6.45 -9.03 -4.26
CA LYS A 239 5.56 -9.61 -5.29
C LYS A 239 4.61 -10.70 -4.81
N SER A 240 4.90 -11.37 -3.67
CA SER A 240 3.97 -12.36 -3.10
C SER A 240 2.83 -11.72 -2.28
N VAL A 241 2.71 -10.42 -2.29
CA VAL A 241 1.54 -9.71 -1.75
C VAL A 241 1.03 -8.74 -2.81
N TYR A 242 -0.25 -8.83 -3.09
CA TYR A 242 -0.98 -7.85 -3.89
C TYR A 242 -1.57 -6.79 -2.97
N THR A 243 -1.40 -5.52 -3.30
CA THR A 243 -2.02 -4.39 -2.60
C THR A 243 -2.65 -3.45 -3.61
N ALA A 244 -3.91 -3.11 -3.43
CA ALA A 244 -4.62 -2.22 -4.32
C ALA A 244 -5.68 -1.40 -3.58
N PHE A 245 -5.91 -0.17 -4.02
CA PHE A 245 -7.21 0.45 -3.81
C PHE A 245 -8.19 -0.09 -4.84
N ALA A 246 -9.42 -0.33 -4.42
CA ALA A 246 -10.49 -0.83 -5.27
C ALA A 246 -11.85 -0.40 -4.71
N THR A 247 -12.93 -0.82 -5.33
CA THR A 247 -14.27 -0.70 -4.75
C THR A 247 -14.90 -2.07 -4.52
N ILE A 248 -15.76 -2.15 -3.52
CA ILE A 248 -16.63 -3.30 -3.24
C ILE A 248 -18.03 -2.78 -2.99
N GLY A 249 -18.97 -3.12 -3.90
CA GLY A 249 -20.31 -2.55 -3.86
C GLY A 249 -20.31 -1.03 -3.98
N GLY A 250 -19.39 -0.47 -4.78
CA GLY A 250 -19.20 0.96 -4.99
C GLY A 250 -18.45 1.68 -3.87
N ASN A 251 -18.13 1.04 -2.74
CA ASN A 251 -17.40 1.69 -1.64
C ASN A 251 -15.90 1.46 -1.78
N ALA A 252 -15.10 2.51 -1.66
CA ALA A 252 -13.64 2.40 -1.72
C ALA A 252 -13.10 1.55 -0.57
N VAL A 253 -12.21 0.61 -0.90
CA VAL A 253 -11.56 -0.31 0.03
C VAL A 253 -10.09 -0.48 -0.32
N GLY A 254 -9.26 -0.75 0.68
CA GLY A 254 -7.92 -1.27 0.49
C GLY A 254 -7.93 -2.80 0.47
N VAL A 255 -7.27 -3.39 -0.51
CA VAL A 255 -7.18 -4.86 -0.65
C VAL A 255 -5.75 -5.31 -0.41
N VAL A 256 -5.58 -6.30 0.45
CA VAL A 256 -4.32 -7.02 0.68
C VAL A 256 -4.59 -8.50 0.39
N ALA A 257 -3.97 -9.05 -0.64
CA ALA A 257 -4.08 -10.48 -0.93
C ALA A 257 -2.70 -11.14 -0.88
N THR A 258 -2.63 -12.29 -0.23
CA THR A 258 -1.37 -13.00 0.02
C THR A 258 -1.14 -14.09 -1.02
N GLY A 259 0.14 -14.28 -1.40
CA GLY A 259 0.59 -15.44 -2.16
C GLY A 259 1.21 -16.50 -1.25
N GLU A 260 1.87 -17.46 -1.85
CA GLU A 260 2.28 -18.72 -1.23
C GLU A 260 3.16 -18.52 0.02
N GLN A 261 4.15 -17.61 -0.02
CA GLN A 261 5.03 -17.29 1.10
C GLN A 261 5.37 -15.79 1.13
N LEU A 262 5.52 -15.24 2.33
CA LEU A 262 5.73 -13.81 2.54
C LEU A 262 7.17 -13.52 2.99
N CYS A 263 7.94 -12.83 2.15
CA CYS A 263 9.27 -12.31 2.49
C CYS A 263 9.17 -10.96 3.22
N HIS A 264 10.28 -10.49 3.81
CA HIS A 264 10.36 -9.19 4.50
C HIS A 264 9.81 -8.02 3.66
N ASN A 265 10.08 -7.97 2.36
CA ASN A 265 9.55 -6.93 1.47
C ASN A 265 8.02 -7.03 1.30
N CYS A 266 7.48 -8.25 1.22
CA CYS A 266 6.05 -8.50 1.14
C CYS A 266 5.33 -7.98 2.38
N VAL A 267 5.90 -8.26 3.52
CA VAL A 267 5.40 -7.87 4.85
C VAL A 267 5.48 -6.36 5.06
N SER A 268 6.59 -5.74 4.63
CA SER A 268 6.78 -4.29 4.65
C SER A 268 5.76 -3.56 3.77
N LYS A 269 5.52 -4.07 2.54
CA LYS A 269 4.49 -3.58 1.61
C LYS A 269 3.10 -3.59 2.25
N ALA A 270 2.67 -4.73 2.79
CA ALA A 270 1.38 -4.87 3.45
C ALA A 270 1.23 -3.91 4.63
N SER A 271 2.25 -3.81 5.49
CA SER A 271 2.25 -2.91 6.64
C SER A 271 2.09 -1.45 6.25
N ARG A 272 2.86 -0.99 5.23
CA ARG A 272 2.75 0.39 4.73
C ARG A 272 1.37 0.67 4.17
N PHE A 273 0.82 -0.25 3.37
CA PHE A 273 -0.47 -0.09 2.74
C PHE A 273 -1.63 -0.05 3.74
N VAL A 274 -1.65 -0.95 4.73
CA VAL A 274 -2.69 -0.95 5.78
C VAL A 274 -2.61 0.31 6.64
N ARG A 275 -1.42 0.83 6.95
CA ARG A 275 -1.28 2.12 7.65
C ARG A 275 -1.82 3.28 6.84
N LEU A 276 -1.63 3.29 5.52
CA LEU A 276 -2.22 4.29 4.64
C LEU A 276 -3.75 4.23 4.67
N CYS A 277 -4.32 3.03 4.54
CA CYS A 277 -5.76 2.83 4.65
C CYS A 277 -6.31 3.31 6.00
N ASP A 278 -5.64 2.96 7.11
CA ASP A 278 -6.06 3.36 8.45
C ASP A 278 -5.97 4.88 8.69
N ALA A 279 -4.96 5.55 8.13
CA ALA A 279 -4.80 6.99 8.24
C ALA A 279 -6.00 7.78 7.68
N PHE A 280 -6.62 7.24 6.64
CA PHE A 280 -7.77 7.86 5.97
C PHE A 280 -9.08 7.07 6.14
N SER A 281 -9.14 6.18 7.13
CA SER A 281 -10.35 5.38 7.43
C SER A 281 -10.89 4.57 6.24
N VAL A 282 -10.02 4.20 5.29
CA VAL A 282 -10.36 3.29 4.19
C VAL A 282 -10.48 1.87 4.75
N PRO A 283 -11.62 1.18 4.58
CA PRO A 283 -11.78 -0.20 5.02
C PRO A 283 -10.77 -1.15 4.35
N VAL A 284 -10.37 -2.21 5.02
CA VAL A 284 -9.36 -3.15 4.51
C VAL A 284 -9.94 -4.55 4.37
N LEU A 285 -9.90 -5.10 3.16
CA LEU A 285 -10.10 -6.52 2.90
C LEU A 285 -8.73 -7.22 2.85
N THR A 286 -8.53 -8.21 3.70
CA THR A 286 -7.36 -9.08 3.66
C THR A 286 -7.75 -10.47 3.18
N ILE A 287 -7.21 -10.92 2.05
CA ILE A 287 -7.43 -12.25 1.49
C ILE A 287 -6.21 -13.11 1.85
N VAL A 288 -6.41 -14.10 2.70
CA VAL A 288 -5.35 -14.93 3.23
C VAL A 288 -5.35 -16.30 2.56
N ASP A 289 -4.32 -16.56 1.77
CA ASP A 289 -3.98 -17.88 1.23
C ASP A 289 -2.46 -18.00 1.16
N THR A 290 -1.84 -18.44 2.28
CA THR A 290 -0.38 -18.48 2.40
C THR A 290 0.08 -19.60 3.32
N LYS A 291 1.21 -20.21 2.95
CA LYS A 291 1.90 -21.20 3.79
C LYS A 291 2.67 -20.57 4.97
N GLY A 292 2.77 -19.23 5.00
CA GLY A 292 3.47 -18.53 6.07
C GLY A 292 4.54 -17.57 5.58
N PHE A 293 5.38 -17.13 6.52
CA PHE A 293 6.59 -16.37 6.18
C PHE A 293 7.61 -17.29 5.51
N VAL A 294 8.48 -16.72 4.67
CA VAL A 294 9.56 -17.49 4.02
C VAL A 294 10.44 -18.13 5.10
N PRO A 295 10.60 -19.46 5.11
CA PRO A 295 11.42 -20.16 6.10
C PRO A 295 12.92 -20.07 5.71
N SER A 296 13.51 -18.89 5.88
CA SER A 296 14.88 -18.60 5.46
C SER A 296 15.62 -17.75 6.49
N ALA A 297 16.73 -18.26 7.01
CA ALA A 297 17.62 -17.50 7.89
C ALA A 297 18.14 -16.21 7.21
N THR A 298 18.30 -16.22 5.89
CA THR A 298 18.69 -15.03 5.13
C THR A 298 17.57 -13.96 5.16
N ASP A 299 16.32 -14.35 5.05
CA ASP A 299 15.18 -13.43 5.16
C ASP A 299 15.04 -12.89 6.58
N ASP A 300 15.21 -13.73 7.60
CA ASP A 300 15.21 -13.34 9.01
C ASP A 300 16.27 -12.28 9.30
N ILE A 301 17.50 -12.48 8.81
CA ILE A 301 18.63 -11.54 8.95
C ILE A 301 18.37 -10.26 8.15
N ALA A 302 17.73 -10.35 7.00
CA ALA A 302 17.34 -9.17 6.19
C ALA A 302 16.23 -8.34 6.85
N GLY A 303 15.63 -8.83 7.94
CA GLY A 303 14.64 -8.14 8.74
C GLY A 303 13.26 -8.81 8.76
N GLY A 304 13.14 -10.06 8.33
CA GLY A 304 11.87 -10.80 8.28
C GLY A 304 11.09 -10.76 9.59
N ILE A 305 11.75 -11.05 10.71
CA ILE A 305 11.12 -11.01 12.04
C ILE A 305 10.67 -9.59 12.41
N ARG A 306 11.49 -8.58 12.13
CA ARG A 306 11.16 -7.17 12.41
C ARG A 306 9.94 -6.72 11.61
N GLU A 307 9.91 -7.03 10.32
CA GLU A 307 8.77 -6.68 9.46
C GLU A 307 7.50 -7.45 9.85
N ALA A 308 7.62 -8.73 10.23
CA ALA A 308 6.49 -9.52 10.74
C ALA A 308 5.90 -8.92 12.03
N ALA A 309 6.75 -8.48 12.96
CA ALA A 309 6.32 -7.78 14.17
C ALA A 309 5.62 -6.44 13.83
N ARG A 310 6.15 -5.70 12.83
CA ARG A 310 5.51 -4.47 12.32
C ARG A 310 4.16 -4.74 11.73
N LEU A 311 4.02 -5.79 10.91
CA LEU A 311 2.74 -6.18 10.31
C LEU A 311 1.69 -6.49 11.37
N ALA A 312 2.04 -7.34 12.35
CA ALA A 312 1.14 -7.70 13.44
C ALA A 312 0.70 -6.47 14.24
N ALA A 313 1.65 -5.56 14.58
CA ALA A 313 1.34 -4.32 15.27
C ALA A 313 0.48 -3.38 14.41
N THR A 314 0.71 -3.31 13.10
CA THR A 314 -0.07 -2.47 12.19
C THR A 314 -1.52 -2.93 12.13
N TYR A 315 -1.78 -4.23 11.96
CA TYR A 315 -3.14 -4.76 11.94
C TYR A 315 -3.84 -4.61 13.30
N ALA A 316 -3.10 -4.79 14.40
CA ALA A 316 -3.65 -4.64 15.74
C ALA A 316 -4.00 -3.17 16.09
N ASP A 317 -3.18 -2.21 15.62
CA ASP A 317 -3.37 -0.78 15.92
C ASP A 317 -4.38 -0.12 14.97
N ALA A 318 -4.61 -0.67 13.78
CA ALA A 318 -5.54 -0.10 12.79
C ALA A 318 -6.98 -0.11 13.30
N THR A 319 -7.61 1.06 13.24
CA THR A 319 -8.98 1.32 13.71
C THR A 319 -10.03 1.26 12.60
N THR A 320 -9.62 1.37 11.34
CA THR A 320 -10.53 1.22 10.21
C THR A 320 -11.21 -0.15 10.20
N ALA A 321 -12.33 -0.28 9.49
CA ALA A 321 -13.03 -1.56 9.34
C ALA A 321 -12.12 -2.58 8.62
N LYS A 322 -11.97 -3.77 9.20
CA LYS A 322 -11.10 -4.83 8.67
C LYS A 322 -11.87 -6.13 8.54
N VAL A 323 -11.86 -6.69 7.34
CA VAL A 323 -12.41 -8.02 7.05
C VAL A 323 -11.28 -8.92 6.60
N ALA A 324 -11.12 -10.08 7.21
CA ALA A 324 -10.19 -11.10 6.77
C ALA A 324 -10.96 -12.28 6.14
N LEU A 325 -10.67 -12.58 4.89
CA LEU A 325 -11.17 -13.75 4.19
C LEU A 325 -10.07 -14.82 4.18
N LEU A 326 -10.27 -15.90 4.91
CA LEU A 326 -9.38 -17.06 4.94
C LEU A 326 -9.73 -17.94 3.73
N ALA A 327 -9.16 -17.59 2.57
CA ALA A 327 -9.52 -18.17 1.27
C ALA A 327 -8.84 -19.52 1.00
N GLY A 328 -7.75 -19.81 1.70
CA GLY A 328 -6.98 -21.03 1.57
C GLY A 328 -6.20 -21.33 2.84
N LYS A 329 -4.88 -21.37 2.78
CA LYS A 329 -4.03 -21.62 3.95
C LYS A 329 -3.80 -20.36 4.78
N ALA A 330 -3.97 -20.48 6.09
CA ALA A 330 -3.65 -19.48 7.09
C ALA A 330 -2.85 -20.14 8.22
N VAL A 331 -1.53 -20.22 8.07
CA VAL A 331 -0.67 -21.07 8.88
C VAL A 331 0.25 -20.27 9.78
N GLY A 332 0.29 -20.62 11.05
CA GLY A 332 1.26 -20.14 12.03
C GLY A 332 1.21 -18.64 12.28
N PRO A 333 2.36 -17.96 12.45
CA PRO A 333 2.42 -16.54 12.80
C PRO A 333 1.76 -15.60 11.78
N VAL A 334 1.61 -16.02 10.52
CA VAL A 334 0.89 -15.24 9.51
C VAL A 334 -0.57 -15.07 9.88
N TYR A 335 -1.24 -16.13 10.34
CA TYR A 335 -2.60 -16.01 10.83
C TYR A 335 -2.70 -14.97 11.96
N THR A 336 -1.78 -15.00 12.92
CA THR A 336 -1.81 -14.05 14.06
C THR A 336 -1.59 -12.60 13.63
N ALA A 337 -0.86 -12.36 12.55
CA ALA A 337 -0.62 -11.03 12.01
C ALA A 337 -1.79 -10.54 11.14
N LEU A 338 -2.23 -11.32 10.17
CA LEU A 338 -3.18 -10.90 9.13
C LEU A 338 -4.65 -11.11 9.51
N ALA A 339 -4.95 -12.08 10.39
CA ALA A 339 -6.32 -12.35 10.84
C ALA A 339 -6.77 -11.48 12.03
N ASN A 340 -6.01 -10.46 12.40
CA ASN A 340 -6.44 -9.44 13.35
C ASN A 340 -7.42 -8.47 12.68
N ALA A 341 -8.64 -8.92 12.48
CA ALA A 341 -9.71 -8.23 11.78
C ALA A 341 -10.97 -8.18 12.66
N ASP A 342 -11.92 -7.31 12.30
CA ASP A 342 -13.19 -7.18 12.99
C ASP A 342 -14.12 -8.37 12.68
N LEU A 343 -14.04 -8.89 11.45
CA LEU A 343 -14.72 -10.10 11.02
C LEU A 343 -13.75 -10.98 10.22
N LYS A 344 -13.74 -12.26 10.56
CA LYS A 344 -12.95 -13.31 9.92
C LYS A 344 -13.90 -14.31 9.25
N ILE A 345 -13.81 -14.43 7.95
CA ILE A 345 -14.66 -15.28 7.12
C ILE A 345 -13.81 -16.47 6.66
N ALA A 346 -14.15 -17.68 7.05
CA ALA A 346 -13.50 -18.89 6.57
C ALA A 346 -14.20 -19.38 5.30
N VAL A 347 -13.46 -19.53 4.21
CA VAL A 347 -14.00 -20.16 3.00
C VAL A 347 -14.00 -21.68 3.24
N ASN A 348 -15.07 -22.34 2.85
CA ASN A 348 -15.17 -23.81 3.00
C ASN A 348 -14.01 -24.49 2.26
N GLY A 349 -13.29 -25.35 2.97
CA GLY A 349 -12.06 -25.98 2.49
C GLY A 349 -10.76 -25.23 2.82
N CYS A 350 -10.81 -24.07 3.48
CA CYS A 350 -9.60 -23.42 4.00
C CYS A 350 -8.95 -24.24 5.12
N VAL A 351 -7.65 -23.99 5.34
CA VAL A 351 -6.84 -24.67 6.36
C VAL A 351 -6.28 -23.63 7.32
N VAL A 352 -6.76 -23.62 8.55
CA VAL A 352 -6.25 -22.75 9.62
C VAL A 352 -5.47 -23.61 10.61
N SER A 353 -4.18 -23.36 10.75
CA SER A 353 -3.30 -24.24 11.55
C SER A 353 -2.17 -23.48 12.24
N ALA A 354 -1.78 -23.94 13.41
CA ALA A 354 -0.62 -23.43 14.14
C ALA A 354 0.71 -23.72 13.42
N LEU A 355 0.79 -24.87 12.76
CA LEU A 355 1.93 -25.31 11.93
C LEU A 355 1.39 -25.93 10.63
N GLU A 356 2.20 -25.99 9.59
CA GLU A 356 1.87 -26.80 8.41
C GLU A 356 1.49 -28.23 8.85
N PRO A 357 0.37 -28.78 8.38
CA PRO A 357 -0.16 -30.05 8.90
C PRO A 357 0.85 -31.21 8.96
N ASN A 358 1.69 -31.36 7.92
CA ASN A 358 2.74 -32.39 7.93
C ASN A 358 3.77 -32.17 9.04
N ALA A 359 4.15 -30.93 9.32
CA ALA A 359 5.06 -30.62 10.41
C ALA A 359 4.39 -30.82 11.77
N ALA A 360 3.13 -30.46 11.91
CA ALA A 360 2.36 -30.66 13.14
C ALA A 360 2.26 -32.15 13.51
N VAL A 361 1.90 -33.00 12.56
CA VAL A 361 1.75 -34.46 12.84
C VAL A 361 3.09 -35.14 13.08
N SER A 362 4.17 -34.68 12.47
CA SER A 362 5.53 -35.18 12.72
C SER A 362 6.00 -34.91 14.16
N VAL A 363 5.41 -33.92 14.83
CA VAL A 363 5.65 -33.65 16.26
C VAL A 363 4.65 -34.45 17.12
N LEU A 364 3.36 -34.35 16.80
CA LEU A 364 2.28 -34.90 17.61
C LEU A 364 2.24 -36.46 17.62
N TYR A 365 2.53 -37.05 16.46
CA TYR A 365 2.40 -38.51 16.23
C TYR A 365 3.76 -39.14 15.90
N LYS A 366 4.85 -38.53 16.35
CA LYS A 366 6.22 -38.96 16.02
C LYS A 366 6.43 -40.48 16.26
N SER A 367 6.04 -40.99 17.42
CA SER A 367 6.24 -42.41 17.77
C SER A 367 5.45 -43.38 16.87
N GLU A 368 4.26 -42.98 16.45
CA GLU A 368 3.40 -43.82 15.58
C GLU A 368 3.93 -43.79 14.13
N ILE A 369 4.41 -42.61 13.69
CA ILE A 369 4.98 -42.43 12.36
C ILE A 369 6.30 -43.18 12.22
N ASP A 370 7.18 -43.09 13.24
CA ASP A 370 8.49 -43.76 13.24
C ASP A 370 8.35 -45.30 13.33
N ALA A 371 7.26 -45.80 13.88
CA ALA A 371 6.97 -47.26 14.00
C ALA A 371 6.32 -47.83 12.72
N SER A 372 6.00 -46.99 11.71
CA SER A 372 5.35 -47.47 10.49
C SER A 372 6.36 -47.94 9.43
N ASP A 373 5.97 -48.95 8.64
CA ASP A 373 6.78 -49.47 7.54
C ASP A 373 7.00 -48.43 6.42
N ASN A 374 6.14 -47.40 6.34
CA ASN A 374 6.23 -46.32 5.37
C ASN A 374 5.95 -44.99 6.04
N ILE A 375 7.00 -44.32 6.48
CA ILE A 375 6.96 -43.04 7.20
C ILE A 375 6.23 -41.96 6.39
N ILE A 376 6.48 -41.88 5.08
CA ILE A 376 5.89 -40.82 4.21
C ILE A 376 4.36 -41.08 4.12
N ALA A 377 3.92 -42.29 3.87
CA ALA A 377 2.50 -42.60 3.77
C ALA A 377 1.79 -42.39 5.11
N ALA A 378 2.41 -42.78 6.22
CA ALA A 378 1.89 -42.55 7.57
C ALA A 378 1.76 -41.08 7.91
N THR A 379 2.80 -40.28 7.60
CA THR A 379 2.78 -38.81 7.77
C THR A 379 1.64 -38.18 6.98
N ASN A 380 1.51 -38.51 5.68
CA ASN A 380 0.46 -37.95 4.84
C ASN A 380 -0.95 -38.35 5.31
N ALA A 381 -1.16 -39.60 5.75
CA ALA A 381 -2.44 -40.05 6.27
C ALA A 381 -2.82 -39.31 7.57
N LYS A 382 -1.85 -39.15 8.48
CA LYS A 382 -2.04 -38.40 9.72
C LYS A 382 -2.30 -36.93 9.46
N ALA A 383 -1.57 -36.34 8.51
CA ALA A 383 -1.77 -34.93 8.14
C ALA A 383 -3.15 -34.69 7.52
N ALA A 384 -3.64 -35.61 6.68
CA ALA A 384 -4.98 -35.51 6.12
C ALA A 384 -6.07 -35.57 7.19
N ALA A 385 -5.95 -36.53 8.15
CA ALA A 385 -6.87 -36.62 9.28
C ALA A 385 -6.81 -35.36 10.17
N TYR A 386 -5.62 -34.93 10.54
CA TYR A 386 -5.40 -33.70 11.32
C TYR A 386 -5.99 -32.46 10.63
N THR A 387 -5.81 -32.36 9.32
CA THR A 387 -6.37 -31.25 8.54
C THR A 387 -7.90 -31.26 8.59
N ALA A 388 -8.52 -32.40 8.40
CA ALA A 388 -9.98 -32.52 8.41
C ALA A 388 -10.59 -32.25 9.78
N GLU A 389 -9.97 -32.74 10.85
CA GLU A 389 -10.49 -32.68 12.22
C GLU A 389 -10.14 -31.33 12.89
N VAL A 390 -8.89 -30.89 12.78
CA VAL A 390 -8.37 -29.77 13.58
C VAL A 390 -8.29 -28.47 12.78
N CYS A 391 -7.90 -28.54 11.51
CA CYS A 391 -7.57 -27.35 10.70
C CYS A 391 -8.70 -26.88 9.78
N SER A 392 -9.88 -27.51 9.83
CA SER A 392 -11.01 -27.23 8.95
C SER A 392 -11.66 -25.86 9.25
N ALA A 393 -12.34 -25.30 8.24
CA ALA A 393 -13.14 -24.08 8.39
C ALA A 393 -14.19 -24.21 9.53
N ALA A 394 -14.82 -25.39 9.65
CA ALA A 394 -15.79 -25.65 10.70
C ALA A 394 -15.16 -25.56 12.09
N ASN A 395 -13.99 -26.21 12.29
CA ASN A 395 -13.28 -26.13 13.56
C ASN A 395 -12.73 -24.72 13.84
N ALA A 396 -12.30 -23.99 12.80
CA ALA A 396 -11.86 -22.60 12.95
C ALA A 396 -12.97 -21.71 13.53
N VAL A 397 -14.22 -21.92 13.13
CA VAL A 397 -15.36 -21.20 13.72
C VAL A 397 -15.67 -21.73 15.11
N ALA A 398 -15.66 -23.03 15.31
CA ALA A 398 -15.96 -23.64 16.62
C ALA A 398 -15.00 -23.16 17.73
N CYS A 399 -13.71 -22.93 17.40
CA CYS A 399 -12.70 -22.43 18.35
C CYS A 399 -12.52 -20.91 18.36
N GLY A 400 -13.29 -20.15 17.54
CA GLY A 400 -13.20 -18.69 17.46
C GLY A 400 -12.03 -18.16 16.59
N ALA A 401 -11.36 -19.02 15.83
CA ALA A 401 -10.36 -18.60 14.87
C ALA A 401 -10.97 -17.93 13.62
N ALA A 402 -12.24 -18.21 13.34
CA ALA A 402 -13.05 -17.49 12.37
C ALA A 402 -14.44 -17.20 12.97
N ASP A 403 -15.17 -16.24 12.41
CA ASP A 403 -16.48 -15.83 12.93
C ASP A 403 -17.63 -16.43 12.10
N MET A 404 -17.38 -16.76 10.84
CA MET A 404 -18.37 -17.36 9.95
C MET A 404 -17.72 -18.18 8.83
N ILE A 405 -18.52 -19.05 8.20
CA ILE A 405 -18.13 -19.86 7.04
C ILE A 405 -18.92 -19.41 5.83
N CYS A 406 -18.28 -19.40 4.67
CA CYS A 406 -18.95 -19.28 3.38
C CYS A 406 -18.35 -20.25 2.34
N ASP A 407 -19.13 -20.54 1.30
CA ASP A 407 -18.61 -21.20 0.10
C ASP A 407 -17.95 -20.17 -0.82
N THR A 408 -17.07 -20.64 -1.69
CA THR A 408 -16.38 -19.77 -2.67
C THR A 408 -17.34 -18.94 -3.53
N ALA A 409 -18.48 -19.53 -3.92
CA ALA A 409 -19.53 -18.85 -4.68
C ALA A 409 -20.16 -17.66 -3.94
N ASN A 410 -20.21 -17.73 -2.61
CA ASN A 410 -20.81 -16.72 -1.74
C ASN A 410 -19.78 -15.79 -1.08
N ALA A 411 -18.47 -15.98 -1.36
CA ALA A 411 -17.41 -15.25 -0.69
C ALA A 411 -17.55 -13.72 -0.86
N ARG A 412 -17.83 -13.25 -2.08
CA ARG A 412 -18.06 -11.82 -2.33
C ARG A 412 -19.28 -11.29 -1.56
N ALA A 413 -20.41 -11.98 -1.60
CA ALA A 413 -21.62 -11.55 -0.90
C ALA A 413 -21.39 -11.48 0.62
N SER A 414 -20.62 -12.43 1.17
CA SER A 414 -20.24 -12.44 2.60
C SER A 414 -19.31 -11.26 2.95
N VAL A 415 -18.37 -10.90 2.07
CA VAL A 415 -17.48 -9.75 2.27
C VAL A 415 -18.27 -8.44 2.20
N VAL A 416 -19.19 -8.29 1.23
CA VAL A 416 -20.08 -7.10 1.13
C VAL A 416 -20.89 -6.96 2.42
N ALA A 417 -21.56 -8.02 2.86
CA ALA A 417 -22.36 -7.98 4.08
C ALA A 417 -21.52 -7.67 5.34
N ALA A 418 -20.27 -8.16 5.39
CA ALA A 418 -19.34 -7.85 6.46
C ALA A 418 -18.97 -6.35 6.50
N PHE A 419 -18.70 -5.74 5.36
CA PHE A 419 -18.42 -4.30 5.30
C PHE A 419 -19.67 -3.46 5.59
N GLU A 420 -20.84 -3.87 5.15
CA GLU A 420 -22.10 -3.21 5.50
C GLU A 420 -22.34 -3.22 7.02
N LEU A 421 -22.12 -4.36 7.67
CA LEU A 421 -22.20 -4.48 9.13
C LEU A 421 -21.20 -3.56 9.84
N LEU A 422 -20.01 -3.42 9.30
CA LEU A 422 -18.93 -2.60 9.88
C LEU A 422 -18.97 -1.13 9.45
N SER A 423 -19.91 -0.71 8.62
CA SER A 423 -20.00 0.66 8.07
C SER A 423 -20.08 1.74 9.15
N THR A 424 -20.68 1.42 10.29
CA THR A 424 -20.82 2.32 11.44
C THR A 424 -19.80 2.05 12.55
N LYS A 425 -18.78 1.22 12.28
CA LYS A 425 -17.74 0.89 13.28
C LYS A 425 -17.10 2.16 13.82
N ARG A 426 -16.99 2.24 15.14
CA ARG A 426 -16.23 3.24 15.86
C ARG A 426 -15.26 2.55 16.81
N ALA A 427 -13.98 2.81 16.65
CA ALA A 427 -12.94 2.30 17.52
C ALA A 427 -12.18 3.47 18.14
N ALA A 428 -12.10 3.50 19.47
CA ALA A 428 -11.28 4.45 20.19
C ALA A 428 -9.91 3.84 20.50
N ARG A 429 -8.85 4.58 20.25
CA ARG A 429 -7.49 4.21 20.69
C ARG A 429 -7.25 4.71 22.12
N LEU A 430 -6.42 3.99 22.85
CA LEU A 430 -5.87 4.52 24.09
C LEU A 430 -5.07 5.80 23.79
N PRO A 431 -5.17 6.84 24.60
CA PRO A 431 -4.42 8.07 24.41
C PRO A 431 -2.91 7.80 24.41
N LYS A 432 -2.25 8.12 23.30
CA LYS A 432 -0.80 7.99 23.13
C LYS A 432 -0.30 9.04 22.14
N LYS A 433 0.95 9.48 22.25
CA LYS A 433 1.53 10.42 21.28
C LYS A 433 1.65 9.77 19.89
N HIS A 434 2.12 8.55 19.86
CA HIS A 434 2.23 7.70 18.67
C HIS A 434 2.45 6.24 19.10
N GLY A 435 2.27 5.29 18.20
CA GLY A 435 2.71 3.91 18.41
C GLY A 435 4.23 3.80 18.29
N ASN A 436 4.85 3.00 19.18
CA ASN A 436 6.27 2.65 19.06
C ASN A 436 6.36 1.24 18.49
N MET A 437 6.21 1.14 17.17
CA MET A 437 6.33 -0.13 16.45
C MET A 437 7.80 -0.44 16.14
N ALA A 438 8.13 -1.71 15.91
CA ALA A 438 9.42 -2.09 15.36
C ALA A 438 9.66 -1.42 14.01
N LEU A 439 10.83 -0.80 13.81
CA LEU A 439 11.21 -0.07 12.59
C LEU A 439 12.13 -0.93 11.72
#